data_dd8a68f64cdc7075f048992c8f792982
#
_entry.id   dd8a68f64cdc7075f048992c8f792982
#
_cell.length_a   1.000
_cell.length_b   1.000
_cell.length_c   1.000
_cell.angle_alpha   90.00
_cell.angle_beta   90.00
_cell.angle_gamma   90.00
#
_symmetry.space_group_name_H-M   'P 1'
#
loop_
_entity.id
_entity.type
_entity.pdbx_description
1 polymer ?
#
loop_
_entity_poly.entity_id
_entity_poly.type
_entity_poly.pdbx_seq_one_letter_code
_entity_poly.pdbx_strand_id
1 'polypeptide(L)'
;MPFTDTPDPIIATLTNEARTNFALSTMGEVSFIVKGFAVGREGYNDAKPVKIDPLDPSLTTLGDQFFPVLGTRKAFEAIENPTPATVVVNCRLASTEAVAGLGEIGLWAEIVDSINPINIGDEFLMAIAHYPIQTKTLRQSVVYRIIIQF
;
A
#
# COMPACT_ATOMS: atom_id res chain seq x y z
N MET A 1 -16.60 9.32 21.54
CA MET A 1 -16.15 8.06 22.11
C MET A 1 -14.85 7.64 21.46
N PRO A 2 -13.80 7.55 22.21
CA PRO A 2 -12.56 7.07 21.63
C PRO A 2 -12.68 5.59 21.31
N PHE A 3 -12.37 5.25 20.09
CA PHE A 3 -12.24 3.86 19.71
C PHE A 3 -10.82 3.43 19.95
N THR A 4 -10.66 2.48 20.83
CA THR A 4 -9.37 1.86 21.11
C THR A 4 -9.16 0.59 20.30
N ASP A 5 -10.13 0.25 19.47
CA ASP A 5 -10.06 -0.98 18.70
C ASP A 5 -8.96 -0.89 17.65
N THR A 6 -8.13 -1.90 17.63
CA THR A 6 -7.18 -2.09 16.55
C THR A 6 -7.97 -2.33 15.26
N PRO A 7 -7.71 -1.58 14.18
CA PRO A 7 -8.41 -1.82 12.94
C PRO A 7 -8.18 -3.24 12.44
N ASP A 8 -9.18 -3.81 11.78
CA ASP A 8 -9.05 -5.12 11.18
C ASP A 8 -7.90 -5.11 10.17
N PRO A 9 -7.02 -6.11 10.20
CA PRO A 9 -5.92 -6.16 9.27
C PRO A 9 -6.39 -6.47 7.86
N ILE A 10 -5.75 -5.85 6.89
CA ILE A 10 -5.96 -6.08 5.47
C ILE A 10 -4.72 -6.76 4.92
N ILE A 11 -4.88 -7.90 4.26
CA ILE A 11 -3.77 -8.62 3.66
C ILE A 11 -3.50 -8.04 2.27
N ALA A 12 -2.27 -7.55 2.07
CA ALA A 12 -1.84 -7.05 0.79
C ALA A 12 -1.22 -8.17 -0.06
N THR A 13 -1.42 -8.08 -1.36
CA THR A 13 -0.81 -8.98 -2.34
C THR A 13 0.43 -8.33 -2.90
N LEU A 14 1.56 -9.06 -2.89
CA LEU A 14 2.79 -8.60 -3.53
C LEU A 14 2.61 -8.54 -5.04
N THR A 15 3.11 -7.48 -5.65
CA THR A 15 3.09 -7.32 -7.11
C THR A 15 4.16 -8.20 -7.77
N ASN A 16 4.01 -8.43 -9.07
CA ASN A 16 5.05 -9.13 -9.85
C ASN A 16 6.37 -8.36 -9.84
N GLU A 17 6.30 -7.03 -9.88
CA GLU A 17 7.48 -6.17 -9.82
C GLU A 17 8.21 -6.32 -8.48
N ALA A 18 7.47 -6.42 -7.37
CA ALA A 18 8.05 -6.69 -6.06
C ALA A 18 8.78 -8.03 -6.05
N ARG A 19 8.16 -9.07 -6.59
CA ARG A 19 8.77 -10.40 -6.64
C ARG A 19 10.05 -10.42 -7.47
N THR A 20 10.07 -9.69 -8.58
CA THR A 20 11.27 -9.51 -9.40
C THR A 20 12.38 -8.84 -8.59
N ASN A 21 12.07 -7.75 -7.88
CA ASN A 21 13.05 -7.04 -7.09
C ASN A 21 13.52 -7.85 -5.88
N PHE A 22 12.66 -8.67 -5.27
CA PHE A 22 13.08 -9.60 -4.22
C PHE A 22 14.07 -10.63 -4.74
N ALA A 23 13.83 -11.18 -5.94
CA ALA A 23 14.75 -12.12 -6.56
C ALA A 23 16.11 -11.46 -6.83
N LEU A 24 16.11 -10.25 -7.40
CA LEU A 24 17.34 -9.48 -7.64
C LEU A 24 18.06 -9.13 -6.33
N SER A 25 17.31 -8.81 -5.28
CA SER A 25 17.89 -8.54 -3.96
C SER A 25 18.56 -9.78 -3.37
N THR A 26 17.97 -10.95 -3.55
CA THR A 26 18.57 -12.23 -3.12
C THR A 26 19.91 -12.47 -3.80
N MET A 27 20.07 -12.04 -5.04
CA MET A 27 21.31 -12.14 -5.80
C MET A 27 22.29 -10.99 -5.52
N GLY A 28 21.93 -10.06 -4.64
CA GLY A 28 22.76 -8.90 -4.33
C GLY A 28 22.77 -7.82 -5.41
N GLU A 29 21.87 -7.88 -6.37
CA GLU A 29 21.84 -6.94 -7.49
C GLU A 29 21.12 -5.63 -7.17
N VAL A 30 20.14 -5.66 -6.27
CA VAL A 30 19.40 -4.47 -5.82
C VAL A 30 19.16 -4.53 -4.32
N SER A 31 19.04 -3.36 -3.71
CA SER A 31 18.50 -3.18 -2.36
C SER A 31 17.39 -2.14 -2.43
N PHE A 32 16.33 -2.35 -1.68
CA PHE A 32 15.21 -1.42 -1.65
C PHE A 32 14.66 -1.27 -0.24
N ILE A 33 13.96 -0.17 0.00
CA ILE A 33 13.26 0.12 1.25
C ILE A 33 11.79 0.39 0.97
N VAL A 34 10.93 0.04 1.91
CA VAL A 34 9.51 0.40 1.83
C VAL A 34 9.38 1.87 2.21
N LYS A 35 8.84 2.67 1.30
CA LYS A 35 8.88 4.13 1.43
C LYS A 35 7.61 4.71 2.04
N GLY A 36 6.45 4.20 1.65
CA GLY A 36 5.19 4.76 2.12
C GLY A 36 4.00 4.18 1.37
N PHE A 37 2.87 4.84 1.50
CA PHE A 37 1.62 4.36 0.93
C PHE A 37 0.88 5.45 0.16
N ALA A 38 -0.06 4.99 -0.68
CA ALA A 38 -1.03 5.81 -1.36
C ALA A 38 -2.39 5.11 -1.31
N VAL A 39 -3.46 5.88 -1.39
CA VAL A 39 -4.83 5.34 -1.44
C VAL A 39 -5.53 5.82 -2.69
N GLY A 40 -6.51 5.03 -3.14
CA GLY A 40 -7.25 5.32 -4.35
C GLY A 40 -8.73 4.99 -4.22
N ARG A 41 -9.47 5.39 -5.25
CA ARG A 41 -10.94 5.26 -5.30
C ARG A 41 -11.41 4.02 -6.04
N GLU A 42 -10.50 3.27 -6.66
CA GLU A 42 -10.81 2.01 -7.32
C GLU A 42 -10.75 0.84 -6.33
N GLY A 43 -10.77 -0.37 -6.82
CA GLY A 43 -10.65 -1.57 -6.01
C GLY A 43 -11.96 -2.23 -5.66
N TYR A 44 -13.07 -1.69 -6.13
CA TYR A 44 -14.40 -2.25 -5.92
C TYR A 44 -15.25 -2.09 -7.19
N ASN A 45 -16.30 -2.88 -7.27
CA ASN A 45 -17.25 -2.82 -8.37
C ASN A 45 -18.47 -2.00 -7.95
N ASP A 46 -18.89 -1.04 -8.77
CA ASP A 46 -20.06 -0.21 -8.53
C ASP A 46 -21.39 -0.99 -8.66
N ALA A 47 -21.36 -2.21 -9.20
CA ALA A 47 -22.54 -3.04 -9.26
C ALA A 47 -23.05 -3.38 -7.88
N LYS A 48 -24.35 -3.57 -7.74
CA LYS A 48 -24.96 -3.94 -6.46
C LYS A 48 -25.06 -5.45 -6.33
N PRO A 49 -24.66 -6.04 -5.18
CA PRO A 49 -23.96 -5.41 -4.08
C PRO A 49 -22.54 -5.00 -4.47
N VAL A 50 -22.01 -4.02 -3.76
CA VAL A 50 -20.63 -3.59 -3.96
C VAL A 50 -19.69 -4.75 -3.68
N LYS A 51 -18.81 -5.05 -4.63
CA LYS A 51 -17.85 -6.15 -4.54
C LYS A 51 -16.43 -5.62 -4.62
N ILE A 52 -15.55 -6.26 -3.88
CA ILE A 52 -14.12 -6.01 -4.00
C ILE A 52 -13.65 -6.62 -5.32
N ASP A 53 -12.94 -5.82 -6.12
CA ASP A 53 -12.33 -6.33 -7.35
C ASP A 53 -11.17 -7.28 -7.00
N PRO A 54 -10.97 -8.36 -7.77
CA PRO A 54 -9.80 -9.22 -7.61
C PRO A 54 -8.52 -8.42 -7.79
N LEU A 55 -7.50 -8.77 -7.01
CA LEU A 55 -6.18 -8.17 -7.14
C LEU A 55 -5.46 -8.74 -8.36
N ASP A 56 -4.87 -7.84 -9.13
CA ASP A 56 -4.02 -8.19 -10.26
C ASP A 56 -2.56 -7.91 -9.90
N PRO A 57 -1.73 -8.94 -9.69
CA PRO A 57 -0.35 -8.74 -9.30
C PRO A 57 0.52 -8.10 -10.39
N SER A 58 0.04 -8.01 -11.61
CA SER A 58 0.76 -7.33 -12.70
C SER A 58 0.63 -5.81 -12.66
N LEU A 59 -0.20 -5.26 -11.78
CA LEU A 59 -0.36 -3.82 -11.65
C LEU A 59 0.93 -3.16 -11.19
N THR A 60 1.23 -2.01 -11.79
CA THR A 60 2.40 -1.19 -11.46
C THR A 60 1.99 0.14 -10.82
N THR A 61 0.71 0.40 -10.71
CA THR A 61 0.14 1.60 -10.09
C THR A 61 -1.26 1.29 -9.58
N LEU A 62 -1.79 2.17 -8.74
CA LEU A 62 -3.19 2.09 -8.32
C LEU A 62 -4.10 2.46 -9.49
N GLY A 63 -5.33 1.93 -9.49
CA GLY A 63 -6.31 2.20 -10.55
C GLY A 63 -6.72 3.66 -10.62
N ASP A 64 -6.99 4.27 -9.47
CA ASP A 64 -7.34 5.70 -9.37
C ASP A 64 -6.75 6.27 -8.09
N GLN A 65 -5.45 6.55 -8.12
CA GLN A 65 -4.76 7.13 -6.97
C GLN A 65 -5.32 8.53 -6.67
N PHE A 66 -5.81 8.70 -5.46
CA PHE A 66 -6.42 9.94 -5.01
C PHE A 66 -5.53 10.69 -4.01
N PHE A 67 -4.85 9.97 -3.12
CA PHE A 67 -4.01 10.57 -2.10
C PHE A 67 -2.80 9.67 -1.77
N PRO A 68 -1.61 10.23 -1.55
CA PRO A 68 -1.19 11.55 -2.01
C PRO A 68 -1.11 11.60 -3.53
N VAL A 69 -0.91 12.80 -4.10
CA VAL A 69 -0.78 12.94 -5.56
C VAL A 69 0.37 12.09 -6.11
N LEU A 70 0.29 11.74 -7.38
CA LEU A 70 1.31 10.93 -8.05
C LEU A 70 2.72 11.50 -7.81
N GLY A 71 3.67 10.59 -7.58
CA GLY A 71 5.06 10.95 -7.30
C GLY A 71 5.35 11.18 -5.82
N THR A 72 4.34 11.19 -4.97
CA THR A 72 4.52 11.33 -3.53
C THR A 72 3.95 10.11 -2.81
N ARG A 73 4.47 9.85 -1.61
CA ARG A 73 4.02 8.76 -0.75
C ARG A 73 3.94 9.26 0.67
N LYS A 74 2.90 8.87 1.39
CA LYS A 74 2.80 9.21 2.80
C LYS A 74 3.56 8.17 3.61
N ALA A 75 4.36 8.62 4.58
CA ALA A 75 5.09 7.73 5.47
C ALA A 75 4.13 6.90 6.34
N PHE A 76 4.54 5.69 6.70
CA PHE A 76 3.80 4.86 7.64
C PHE A 76 3.84 5.47 9.03
N GLU A 77 2.77 5.32 9.79
CA GLU A 77 2.75 5.69 11.19
C GLU A 77 3.60 4.74 12.03
N ALA A 78 3.55 3.45 11.73
CA ALA A 78 4.31 2.41 12.41
C ALA A 78 4.58 1.23 11.49
N ILE A 79 5.68 0.55 11.74
CA ILE A 79 6.05 -0.70 11.06
C ILE A 79 6.35 -1.73 12.13
N GLU A 80 5.74 -2.91 12.02
CA GLU A 80 5.92 -4.01 12.96
C GLU A 80 6.34 -5.27 12.21
N ASN A 81 7.13 -6.10 12.87
CA ASN A 81 7.53 -7.42 12.34
C ASN A 81 7.18 -8.48 13.37
N PRO A 82 5.90 -8.90 13.46
CA PRO A 82 5.45 -9.85 14.48
C PRO A 82 6.02 -11.26 14.30
N THR A 83 6.36 -11.64 13.07
CA THR A 83 7.06 -12.88 12.75
C THR A 83 8.12 -12.60 11.69
N PRO A 84 9.14 -13.46 11.53
CA PRO A 84 10.20 -13.21 10.54
C PRO A 84 9.70 -13.02 9.10
N ALA A 85 8.56 -13.64 8.76
CA ALA A 85 8.02 -13.59 7.39
C ALA A 85 6.84 -12.65 7.24
N THR A 86 6.51 -11.86 8.25
CA THR A 86 5.33 -11.00 8.25
C THR A 86 5.71 -9.58 8.66
N VAL A 87 5.33 -8.62 7.84
CA VAL A 87 5.47 -7.19 8.16
C VAL A 87 4.08 -6.58 8.24
N VAL A 88 3.85 -5.77 9.26
CA VAL A 88 2.61 -5.02 9.43
C VAL A 88 2.93 -3.55 9.39
N VAL A 89 2.25 -2.81 8.54
CA VAL A 89 2.40 -1.36 8.45
C VAL A 89 1.08 -0.69 8.81
N ASN A 90 1.15 0.37 9.58
CA ASN A 90 0.01 1.20 9.92
C ASN A 90 0.04 2.45 9.05
N CYS A 91 -1.03 2.64 8.30
CA CYS A 91 -1.18 3.73 7.35
C CYS A 91 -2.28 4.66 7.87
N ARG A 92 -1.91 5.81 8.40
CA ARG A 92 -2.86 6.77 8.95
C ARG A 92 -3.20 7.85 7.94
N LEU A 93 -4.49 8.09 7.78
CA LEU A 93 -5.03 9.26 7.09
C LEU A 93 -5.60 10.22 8.14
N ALA A 94 -5.10 11.45 8.16
CA ALA A 94 -5.66 12.50 9.00
C ALA A 94 -7.06 12.89 8.52
N SER A 95 -7.83 13.59 9.35
CA SER A 95 -9.22 13.96 9.03
C SER A 95 -9.35 14.76 7.73
N THR A 96 -8.34 15.59 7.41
CA THR A 96 -8.35 16.42 6.20
C THR A 96 -7.81 15.71 4.95
N GLU A 97 -7.30 14.49 5.09
CA GLU A 97 -6.64 13.75 4.01
C GLU A 97 -7.59 12.75 3.37
N ALA A 98 -7.52 12.63 2.04
CA ALA A 98 -8.22 11.63 1.25
C ALA A 98 -9.73 11.56 1.54
N VAL A 99 -10.41 12.70 1.54
CA VAL A 99 -11.86 12.77 1.77
C VAL A 99 -12.59 12.32 0.52
N ALA A 100 -12.90 11.03 0.46
CA ALA A 100 -13.54 10.39 -0.69
C ALA A 100 -13.98 8.97 -0.33
N GLY A 101 -14.66 8.32 -1.26
CA GLY A 101 -14.85 6.86 -1.20
C GLY A 101 -13.56 6.16 -1.58
N LEU A 102 -13.02 5.38 -0.68
CA LEU A 102 -11.73 4.71 -0.84
C LEU A 102 -11.92 3.20 -0.91
N GLY A 103 -11.22 2.53 -1.80
CA GLY A 103 -11.32 1.09 -2.00
C GLY A 103 -10.01 0.38 -2.27
N GLU A 104 -8.90 1.11 -2.38
CA GLU A 104 -7.59 0.51 -2.62
C GLU A 104 -6.51 1.23 -1.83
N ILE A 105 -5.47 0.49 -1.48
CA ILE A 105 -4.26 1.03 -0.87
C ILE A 105 -3.05 0.34 -1.48
N GLY A 106 -2.03 1.12 -1.81
CA GLY A 106 -0.78 0.61 -2.35
C GLY A 106 0.38 0.94 -1.44
N LEU A 107 1.32 0.01 -1.32
CA LEU A 107 2.56 0.20 -0.60
C LEU A 107 3.69 0.30 -1.62
N TRP A 108 4.51 1.32 -1.48
CA TRP A 108 5.55 1.66 -2.45
C TRP A 108 6.93 1.49 -1.83
N ALA A 109 7.86 0.99 -2.63
CA ALA A 109 9.24 0.83 -2.27
C ALA A 109 10.13 1.62 -3.23
N GLU A 110 11.34 1.94 -2.78
CA GLU A 110 12.33 2.66 -3.57
C GLU A 110 13.63 1.87 -3.61
N ILE A 111 14.22 1.76 -4.78
CA ILE A 111 15.53 1.14 -4.96
C ILE A 111 16.59 2.11 -4.43
N VAL A 112 17.33 1.68 -3.41
CA VAL A 112 18.36 2.53 -2.76
C VAL A 112 19.77 2.16 -3.18
N ASP A 113 19.98 0.94 -3.72
CA ASP A 113 21.24 0.50 -4.28
C ASP A 113 20.98 -0.49 -5.40
N SER A 114 21.81 -0.45 -6.45
CA SER A 114 21.68 -1.32 -7.60
C SER A 114 23.02 -1.46 -8.32
N ILE A 115 23.29 -2.65 -8.86
CA ILE A 115 24.45 -2.87 -9.75
C ILE A 115 24.34 -1.93 -10.95
N ASN A 116 23.11 -1.72 -11.46
CA ASN A 116 22.86 -0.71 -12.48
C ASN A 116 22.48 0.60 -11.81
N PRO A 117 23.39 1.61 -11.74
CA PRO A 117 23.13 2.85 -11.00
C PRO A 117 21.92 3.65 -11.51
N ILE A 118 21.50 3.44 -12.75
CA ILE A 118 20.37 4.16 -13.34
C ILE A 118 19.06 3.83 -12.62
N ASN A 119 18.99 2.68 -11.95
CA ASN A 119 17.80 2.24 -11.22
C ASN A 119 17.69 2.82 -9.80
N ILE A 120 18.77 3.44 -9.31
CA ILE A 120 18.77 4.02 -7.95
C ILE A 120 17.78 5.20 -7.91
N GLY A 121 16.88 5.18 -6.95
CA GLY A 121 15.83 6.17 -6.82
C GLY A 121 14.50 5.78 -7.47
N ASP A 122 14.47 4.69 -8.26
CA ASP A 122 13.22 4.22 -8.86
C ASP A 122 12.28 3.68 -7.79
N GLU A 123 11.02 4.10 -7.88
CA GLU A 123 9.97 3.59 -7.01
C GLU A 123 9.17 2.53 -7.76
N PHE A 124 8.67 1.56 -7.01
CA PHE A 124 7.77 0.55 -7.56
C PHE A 124 6.64 0.22 -6.58
N LEU A 125 5.49 -0.16 -7.12
CA LEU A 125 4.38 -0.64 -6.32
C LEU A 125 4.74 -2.03 -5.79
N MET A 126 4.95 -2.11 -4.47
CA MET A 126 5.39 -3.35 -3.84
C MET A 126 4.22 -4.27 -3.51
N ALA A 127 3.15 -3.72 -2.99
CA ALA A 127 1.98 -4.49 -2.59
C ALA A 127 0.73 -3.65 -2.78
N ILE A 128 -0.38 -4.32 -3.01
CA ILE A 128 -1.68 -3.68 -3.21
C ILE A 128 -2.74 -4.45 -2.44
N ALA A 129 -3.69 -3.73 -1.85
CA ALA A 129 -4.85 -4.31 -1.20
C ALA A 129 -6.11 -3.60 -1.68
N HIS A 130 -7.16 -4.38 -1.88
CA HIS A 130 -8.51 -3.88 -2.10
C HIS A 130 -9.36 -4.19 -0.88
N TYR A 131 -10.28 -3.30 -0.57
CA TYR A 131 -11.19 -3.46 0.56
C TYR A 131 -12.57 -2.89 0.19
N PRO A 132 -13.64 -3.26 0.91
CA PRO A 132 -14.95 -2.68 0.66
C PRO A 132 -14.90 -1.16 0.73
N ILE A 133 -15.60 -0.49 -0.19
CA ILE A 133 -15.58 0.97 -0.23
C ILE A 133 -15.88 1.55 1.15
N GLN A 134 -15.04 2.48 1.55
CA GLN A 134 -15.23 3.27 2.76
C GLN A 134 -15.26 4.74 2.39
N THR A 135 -16.32 5.43 2.77
CA THR A 135 -16.39 6.87 2.59
C THR A 135 -15.69 7.55 3.76
N LYS A 136 -14.55 8.16 3.47
CA LYS A 136 -13.83 8.95 4.46
C LYS A 136 -14.32 10.38 4.46
N THR A 137 -14.65 10.90 5.63
CA THR A 137 -15.14 12.27 5.83
C THR A 137 -14.09 13.15 6.51
N LEU A 138 -14.34 14.46 6.51
CA LEU A 138 -13.49 15.42 7.23
C LEU A 138 -13.50 15.23 8.75
N ARG A 139 -14.42 14.45 9.29
CA ARG A 139 -14.55 14.22 10.73
C ARG A 139 -13.86 12.96 11.21
N GLN A 140 -13.24 12.22 10.29
CA GLN A 140 -12.61 10.93 10.60
C GLN A 140 -11.11 10.97 10.34
N SER A 141 -10.37 10.46 11.30
CA SER A 141 -9.02 9.96 11.07
C SER A 141 -9.13 8.44 10.94
N VAL A 142 -8.46 7.87 9.95
CA VAL A 142 -8.55 6.44 9.65
C VAL A 142 -7.17 5.83 9.66
N VAL A 143 -7.03 4.64 10.24
CA VAL A 143 -5.81 3.86 10.20
C VAL A 143 -6.08 2.56 9.47
N TYR A 144 -5.30 2.27 8.44
CA TYR A 144 -5.28 0.98 7.78
C TYR A 144 -4.11 0.17 8.31
N ARG A 145 -4.40 -1.03 8.76
CA ARG A 145 -3.37 -1.97 9.20
C ARG A 145 -3.16 -3.00 8.10
N ILE A 146 -2.03 -2.91 7.43
CA ILE A 146 -1.74 -3.72 6.24
C ILE A 146 -0.72 -4.79 6.59
N ILE A 147 -1.06 -6.04 6.31
CA ILE A 147 -0.19 -7.20 6.52
C ILE A 147 0.43 -7.60 5.20
N ILE A 148 1.74 -7.73 5.19
CA ILE A 148 2.51 -8.26 4.07
C ILE A 148 3.15 -9.56 4.53
N GLN A 149 2.85 -10.64 3.83
CA GLN A 149 3.42 -11.97 4.09
C GLN A 149 4.43 -12.30 3.00
N PHE A 150 5.59 -12.70 3.42
CA PHE A 150 6.70 -13.08 2.54
C PHE A 150 6.90 -14.58 2.47
#